data_6d909ff233381db6faf2fafc2965a2a6
#
_entry.id   6d909ff233381db6faf2fafc2965a2a6
#
_cell.length_a   1.000
_cell.length_b   1.000
_cell.length_c   1.000
_cell.angle_alpha   90.00
_cell.angle_beta   90.00
_cell.angle_gamma   90.00
#
_symmetry.space_group_name_H-M   'P 1'
#
loop_
_entity.id
_entity.type
_entity.pdbx_description
1 polymer ?
#
loop_
_entity_poly.entity_id
_entity_poly.type
_entity_poly.pdbx_seq_one_letter_code
_entity_poly.pdbx_strand_id
1 'polypeptide(L)'
;MANYAIFDEQYYLASYPWVKPAIDAGVIRSGREHFEKFGQAAGLTKVSRYFDENAYLAVNTDVAPFVRTVNPNGPFASGLDHFIQFGYDEGQRRSAVSPEYSEDFYLANNSELRSFIGPNAPFKSGYQHFIQFGAKEGRFGTSFFEPEYLKENPDIVPFVNSGALRTGREHYLNFGKNEPSRSATFVGSRSNDILTGVGVGNTELIGVEVGIDPRGNRQYESFGTNEFDVLIGSPGADTFVLGVPATAGNVTPTPLYLGNGQATIRNFDIENDFIQLQGTSLSSYNLAPVGNNLSIQTRAGDVLGVIEGGANLGLIFQESNGNGTFLIG
;
A
#
# COMPACT_ATOMS: atom_id res chain seq x y z
N MET A 1 11.77 7.91 -27.81
CA MET A 1 12.83 6.86 -27.66
C MET A 1 12.36 5.94 -26.56
N ALA A 2 12.48 4.62 -26.72
CA ALA A 2 12.00 3.68 -25.68
C ALA A 2 12.64 3.97 -24.32
N ASN A 3 11.84 3.99 -23.24
CA ASN A 3 12.29 4.29 -21.89
C ASN A 3 12.27 3.03 -21.02
N TYR A 4 13.44 2.54 -20.66
CA TYR A 4 13.63 1.33 -19.86
C TYR A 4 13.85 1.63 -18.36
N ALA A 5 13.45 2.80 -17.85
CA ALA A 5 13.66 3.16 -16.44
C ALA A 5 13.00 2.19 -15.45
N ILE A 6 11.92 1.51 -15.86
CA ILE A 6 11.23 0.52 -15.03
C ILE A 6 11.96 -0.82 -14.93
N PHE A 7 13.01 -1.06 -15.72
CA PHE A 7 13.67 -2.36 -15.79
C PHE A 7 14.46 -2.67 -14.50
N ASP A 8 14.10 -3.75 -13.85
CA ASP A 8 14.79 -4.31 -12.68
C ASP A 8 15.54 -5.59 -13.10
N GLU A 9 16.85 -5.51 -13.10
CA GLU A 9 17.75 -6.59 -13.52
C GLU A 9 17.55 -7.86 -12.70
N GLN A 10 17.44 -7.73 -11.36
CA GLN A 10 17.31 -8.87 -10.47
C GLN A 10 15.95 -9.55 -10.64
N TYR A 11 14.88 -8.76 -10.69
CA TYR A 11 13.54 -9.26 -10.90
C TYR A 11 13.40 -9.95 -12.27
N TYR A 12 13.98 -9.36 -13.32
CA TYR A 12 13.96 -9.95 -14.66
C TYR A 12 14.68 -11.30 -14.70
N LEU A 13 15.89 -11.39 -14.16
CA LEU A 13 16.66 -12.64 -14.14
C LEU A 13 16.05 -13.71 -13.23
N ALA A 14 15.41 -13.31 -12.14
CA ALA A 14 14.63 -14.21 -11.30
C ALA A 14 13.39 -14.74 -12.02
N SER A 15 12.70 -13.89 -12.78
CA SER A 15 11.51 -14.27 -13.58
C SER A 15 11.85 -15.12 -14.82
N TYR A 16 13.06 -14.93 -15.37
CA TYR A 16 13.54 -15.62 -16.58
C TYR A 16 14.92 -16.22 -16.36
N PRO A 17 15.08 -17.22 -15.47
CA PRO A 17 16.38 -17.77 -15.07
C PRO A 17 17.15 -18.40 -16.22
N TRP A 18 16.47 -18.81 -17.29
CA TRP A 18 17.07 -19.34 -18.51
C TRP A 18 17.91 -18.32 -19.31
N VAL A 19 17.81 -17.03 -18.98
CA VAL A 19 18.64 -15.95 -19.57
C VAL A 19 20.06 -15.98 -19.00
N LYS A 20 20.21 -16.35 -17.73
CA LYS A 20 21.49 -16.31 -17.01
C LYS A 20 22.64 -17.08 -17.68
N PRO A 21 22.45 -18.31 -18.21
CA PRO A 21 23.52 -19.04 -18.89
C PRO A 21 24.14 -18.27 -20.07
N ALA A 22 23.36 -17.48 -20.80
CA ALA A 22 23.90 -16.69 -21.91
C ALA A 22 24.74 -15.49 -21.41
N ILE A 23 24.42 -14.95 -20.24
CA ILE A 23 25.22 -13.90 -19.57
C ILE A 23 26.53 -14.52 -19.05
N ASP A 24 26.45 -15.67 -18.37
CA ASP A 24 27.61 -16.36 -17.82
C ASP A 24 28.59 -16.80 -18.93
N ALA A 25 28.08 -17.14 -20.10
CA ALA A 25 28.89 -17.45 -21.31
C ALA A 25 29.39 -16.22 -22.06
N GLY A 26 29.07 -14.99 -21.63
CA GLY A 26 29.48 -13.75 -22.28
C GLY A 26 28.83 -13.47 -23.65
N VAL A 27 27.73 -14.19 -23.99
CA VAL A 27 26.98 -14.00 -25.26
C VAL A 27 26.18 -12.69 -25.21
N ILE A 28 25.64 -12.36 -24.02
CA ILE A 28 25.00 -11.09 -23.70
C ILE A 28 25.55 -10.56 -22.37
N ARG A 29 25.50 -9.23 -22.15
CA ARG A 29 26.12 -8.58 -20.99
C ARG A 29 25.23 -8.53 -19.76
N SER A 30 23.88 -8.54 -19.98
CA SER A 30 22.91 -8.37 -18.89
C SER A 30 21.52 -8.86 -19.31
N GLY A 31 20.63 -9.03 -18.32
CA GLY A 31 19.21 -9.28 -18.55
C GLY A 31 18.56 -8.14 -19.33
N ARG A 32 18.94 -6.88 -19.05
CA ARG A 32 18.48 -5.73 -19.80
C ARG A 32 18.85 -5.81 -21.27
N GLU A 33 20.11 -6.15 -21.61
CA GLU A 33 20.53 -6.33 -23.00
C GLU A 33 19.73 -7.45 -23.69
N HIS A 34 19.49 -8.55 -22.96
CA HIS A 34 18.62 -9.62 -23.46
C HIS A 34 17.21 -9.11 -23.78
N PHE A 35 16.61 -8.36 -22.84
CA PHE A 35 15.27 -7.81 -23.01
C PHE A 35 15.20 -6.86 -24.20
N GLU A 36 16.11 -5.91 -24.34
CA GLU A 36 16.16 -4.94 -25.43
C GLU A 36 16.31 -5.60 -26.80
N LYS A 37 17.12 -6.66 -26.88
CA LYS A 37 17.41 -7.34 -28.18
C LYS A 37 16.37 -8.39 -28.55
N PHE A 38 15.79 -9.07 -27.57
CA PHE A 38 14.97 -10.25 -27.82
C PHE A 38 13.66 -10.25 -27.01
N GLY A 39 13.73 -9.98 -25.71
CA GLY A 39 12.64 -10.17 -24.77
C GLY A 39 11.44 -9.28 -25.06
N GLN A 40 11.68 -8.02 -25.41
CA GLN A 40 10.61 -7.06 -25.73
C GLN A 40 9.80 -7.53 -26.95
N ALA A 41 10.48 -7.90 -28.03
CA ALA A 41 9.82 -8.41 -29.25
C ALA A 41 9.12 -9.76 -29.04
N ALA A 42 9.63 -10.57 -28.10
CA ALA A 42 9.04 -11.85 -27.70
C ALA A 42 7.87 -11.68 -26.71
N GLY A 43 7.53 -10.46 -26.29
CA GLY A 43 6.44 -10.20 -25.37
C GLY A 43 6.72 -10.61 -23.92
N LEU A 44 7.98 -10.61 -23.50
CA LEU A 44 8.32 -10.83 -22.08
C LEU A 44 7.96 -9.57 -21.28
N THR A 45 7.15 -9.71 -20.22
CA THR A 45 6.57 -8.57 -19.50
C THR A 45 7.01 -8.45 -18.05
N LYS A 46 7.63 -9.48 -17.45
CA LYS A 46 8.11 -9.45 -16.08
C LYS A 46 9.46 -8.73 -15.97
N VAL A 47 9.45 -7.41 -16.13
CA VAL A 47 10.66 -6.56 -16.07
C VAL A 47 10.77 -5.78 -14.77
N SER A 48 9.68 -5.67 -14.03
CA SER A 48 9.59 -4.94 -12.76
C SER A 48 8.47 -5.52 -11.91
N ARG A 49 8.65 -5.56 -10.58
CA ARG A 49 7.57 -5.87 -9.64
C ARG A 49 6.45 -4.82 -9.64
N TYR A 50 6.75 -3.62 -10.12
CA TYR A 50 5.83 -2.49 -10.19
C TYR A 50 5.21 -2.29 -11.58
N PHE A 51 5.25 -3.29 -12.45
CA PHE A 51 4.52 -3.33 -13.70
C PHE A 51 3.76 -4.65 -13.82
N ASP A 52 2.47 -4.57 -14.15
CA ASP A 52 1.61 -5.71 -14.44
C ASP A 52 0.93 -5.54 -15.78
N GLU A 53 1.17 -6.47 -16.69
CA GLU A 53 0.61 -6.46 -18.06
C GLU A 53 -0.93 -6.41 -18.04
N ASN A 54 -1.55 -7.27 -17.23
CA ASN A 54 -3.00 -7.39 -17.20
C ASN A 54 -3.64 -6.15 -16.56
N ALA A 55 -3.08 -5.65 -15.45
CA ALA A 55 -3.55 -4.43 -14.81
C ALA A 55 -3.41 -3.23 -15.74
N TYR A 56 -2.27 -3.11 -16.44
CA TYR A 56 -2.06 -2.04 -17.40
C TYR A 56 -3.09 -2.03 -18.52
N LEU A 57 -3.34 -3.18 -19.14
CA LEU A 57 -4.30 -3.30 -20.24
C LEU A 57 -5.75 -3.18 -19.79
N ALA A 58 -6.07 -3.61 -18.57
CA ALA A 58 -7.42 -3.48 -18.01
C ALA A 58 -7.85 -2.01 -17.81
N VAL A 59 -6.91 -1.16 -17.43
CA VAL A 59 -7.15 0.29 -17.23
C VAL A 59 -6.99 1.05 -18.55
N ASN A 60 -6.00 0.69 -19.37
CA ASN A 60 -5.70 1.36 -20.64
C ASN A 60 -6.38 0.65 -21.82
N THR A 61 -7.72 0.65 -21.81
CA THR A 61 -8.55 -0.06 -22.80
C THR A 61 -8.37 0.47 -24.24
N ASP A 62 -7.89 1.70 -24.39
CA ASP A 62 -7.52 2.30 -25.67
C ASP A 62 -6.22 1.71 -26.24
N VAL A 63 -5.37 1.08 -25.42
CA VAL A 63 -4.13 0.43 -25.84
C VAL A 63 -4.35 -1.04 -26.22
N ALA A 64 -5.23 -1.72 -25.49
CA ALA A 64 -5.45 -3.17 -25.63
C ALA A 64 -5.67 -3.65 -27.09
N PRO A 65 -6.45 -2.96 -27.96
CA PRO A 65 -6.64 -3.37 -29.35
C PRO A 65 -5.36 -3.35 -30.24
N PHE A 66 -4.32 -2.67 -29.78
CA PHE A 66 -3.05 -2.53 -30.50
C PHE A 66 -1.96 -3.50 -30.01
N VAL A 67 -2.28 -4.36 -29.06
CA VAL A 67 -1.35 -5.32 -28.46
C VAL A 67 -1.57 -6.71 -29.07
N ARG A 68 -0.49 -7.42 -29.43
CA ARG A 68 -0.54 -8.71 -30.13
C ARG A 68 -1.22 -9.82 -29.35
N THR A 69 -1.25 -9.75 -28.03
CA THR A 69 -2.00 -10.70 -27.19
C THR A 69 -3.53 -10.60 -27.38
N VAL A 70 -4.03 -9.43 -27.80
CA VAL A 70 -5.45 -9.17 -28.08
C VAL A 70 -5.71 -9.17 -29.59
N ASN A 71 -4.83 -8.57 -30.36
CA ASN A 71 -4.91 -8.47 -31.82
C ASN A 71 -3.56 -8.91 -32.44
N PRO A 72 -3.45 -10.10 -33.05
CA PRO A 72 -2.19 -10.62 -33.59
C PRO A 72 -1.47 -9.69 -34.57
N ASN A 73 -2.19 -8.76 -35.21
CA ASN A 73 -1.64 -7.78 -36.14
C ASN A 73 -1.30 -6.44 -35.44
N GLY A 74 -1.42 -6.36 -34.13
CA GLY A 74 -1.11 -5.16 -33.36
C GLY A 74 0.36 -4.77 -33.46
N PRO A 75 0.68 -3.46 -33.47
CA PRO A 75 2.05 -2.97 -33.56
C PRO A 75 2.88 -3.30 -32.32
N PHE A 76 2.26 -3.43 -31.13
CA PHE A 76 2.96 -3.68 -29.88
C PHE A 76 2.99 -5.17 -29.55
N ALA A 77 4.15 -5.67 -29.14
CA ALA A 77 4.30 -7.05 -28.68
C ALA A 77 3.49 -7.29 -27.37
N SER A 78 3.40 -6.27 -26.51
CA SER A 78 2.72 -6.31 -25.22
C SER A 78 2.29 -4.91 -24.80
N GLY A 79 1.48 -4.79 -23.74
CA GLY A 79 1.18 -3.51 -23.07
C GLY A 79 2.45 -2.87 -22.51
N LEU A 80 3.39 -3.69 -22.00
CA LEU A 80 4.72 -3.22 -21.61
C LEU A 80 5.48 -2.58 -22.79
N ASP A 81 5.41 -3.18 -23.97
CA ASP A 81 6.04 -2.61 -25.17
C ASP A 81 5.48 -1.22 -25.51
N HIS A 82 4.15 -1.06 -25.45
CA HIS A 82 3.52 0.27 -25.56
C HIS A 82 4.00 1.21 -24.44
N PHE A 83 3.99 0.74 -23.18
CA PHE A 83 4.37 1.55 -22.03
C PHE A 83 5.79 2.08 -22.12
N ILE A 84 6.76 1.24 -22.51
CA ILE A 84 8.16 1.63 -22.69
C ILE A 84 8.34 2.62 -23.85
N GLN A 85 7.58 2.46 -24.93
CA GLN A 85 7.72 3.32 -26.12
C GLN A 85 7.03 4.69 -25.96
N PHE A 86 5.87 4.71 -25.26
CA PHE A 86 5.00 5.89 -25.19
C PHE A 86 4.46 6.14 -23.77
N GLY A 87 3.87 5.13 -23.14
CA GLY A 87 3.08 5.27 -21.91
C GLY A 87 3.86 5.89 -20.75
N TYR A 88 5.14 5.57 -20.62
CA TYR A 88 5.99 6.16 -19.57
C TYR A 88 6.06 7.71 -19.70
N ASP A 89 6.14 8.22 -20.91
CA ASP A 89 6.23 9.66 -21.19
C ASP A 89 4.84 10.35 -21.27
N GLU A 90 3.74 9.59 -21.34
CA GLU A 90 2.37 10.09 -21.23
C GLU A 90 1.98 10.49 -19.78
N GLY A 91 2.81 10.13 -18.82
CA GLY A 91 2.73 10.62 -17.44
C GLY A 91 1.53 10.06 -16.67
N GLN A 92 0.83 10.93 -15.92
CA GLN A 92 -0.25 10.51 -15.00
C GLN A 92 -1.37 9.74 -15.70
N ARG A 93 -1.65 10.02 -16.96
CA ARG A 93 -2.65 9.28 -17.75
C ARG A 93 -2.36 7.77 -17.79
N ARG A 94 -1.10 7.38 -17.69
CA ARG A 94 -0.63 5.98 -17.78
C ARG A 94 0.03 5.47 -16.48
N SER A 95 -0.19 6.14 -15.37
CA SER A 95 0.43 5.77 -14.09
C SER A 95 -0.18 4.54 -13.42
N ALA A 96 -1.42 4.15 -13.81
CA ALA A 96 -2.05 2.92 -13.35
C ALA A 96 -1.46 1.70 -14.07
N VAL A 97 -0.30 1.28 -13.63
CA VAL A 97 0.55 0.26 -14.30
C VAL A 97 0.63 -1.05 -13.53
N SER A 98 0.25 -1.07 -12.27
CA SER A 98 0.35 -2.23 -11.38
C SER A 98 -0.58 -2.08 -10.19
N PRO A 99 -1.11 -3.18 -9.64
CA PRO A 99 -1.79 -3.17 -8.34
C PRO A 99 -0.85 -2.74 -7.19
N GLU A 100 0.47 -2.80 -7.39
CA GLU A 100 1.48 -2.44 -6.39
C GLU A 100 1.80 -0.94 -6.34
N TYR A 101 1.07 -0.12 -7.11
CA TYR A 101 1.23 1.32 -7.14
C TYR A 101 -0.09 2.04 -7.37
N SER A 102 -0.35 3.08 -6.57
CA SER A 102 -1.44 4.04 -6.73
C SER A 102 -0.88 5.45 -6.81
N GLU A 103 -1.17 6.16 -7.90
CA GLU A 103 -0.72 7.55 -8.11
C GLU A 103 -1.29 8.47 -7.02
N ASP A 104 -2.58 8.32 -6.71
CA ASP A 104 -3.26 9.17 -5.71
C ASP A 104 -2.70 8.95 -4.32
N PHE A 105 -2.55 7.69 -3.88
CA PHE A 105 -1.92 7.36 -2.60
C PHE A 105 -0.48 7.89 -2.53
N TYR A 106 0.31 7.63 -3.57
CA TYR A 106 1.71 8.06 -3.58
C TYR A 106 1.88 9.55 -3.48
N LEU A 107 1.09 10.34 -4.23
CA LEU A 107 1.14 11.80 -4.19
C LEU A 107 0.45 12.41 -2.96
N ALA A 108 -0.47 11.70 -2.32
CA ALA A 108 -1.02 12.10 -1.03
C ALA A 108 0.04 11.93 0.07
N ASN A 109 0.69 10.76 0.08
CA ASN A 109 1.74 10.41 1.05
C ASN A 109 3.07 11.15 0.83
N ASN A 110 3.27 11.78 -0.33
CA ASN A 110 4.47 12.53 -0.70
C ASN A 110 4.07 13.86 -1.34
N SER A 111 3.32 14.68 -0.60
CA SER A 111 2.71 15.92 -1.12
C SER A 111 3.73 16.95 -1.61
N GLU A 112 4.97 16.92 -1.10
CA GLU A 112 6.08 17.76 -1.54
C GLU A 112 6.46 17.52 -3.01
N LEU A 113 6.15 16.31 -3.53
CA LEU A 113 6.44 15.96 -4.93
C LEU A 113 5.48 16.63 -5.92
N ARG A 114 4.31 17.10 -5.49
CA ARG A 114 3.30 17.66 -6.41
C ARG A 114 3.82 18.78 -7.29
N SER A 115 4.73 19.61 -6.77
CA SER A 115 5.38 20.68 -7.54
C SER A 115 6.37 20.19 -8.59
N PHE A 116 6.82 18.95 -8.50
CA PHE A 116 7.76 18.30 -9.41
C PHE A 116 7.08 17.38 -10.43
N ILE A 117 5.75 17.27 -10.39
CA ILE A 117 4.95 16.40 -11.26
C ILE A 117 4.13 17.23 -12.24
N GLY A 118 4.23 16.89 -13.52
CA GLY A 118 3.43 17.53 -14.58
C GLY A 118 4.10 17.49 -15.96
N PRO A 119 3.40 17.98 -17.00
CA PRO A 119 3.87 17.88 -18.39
C PRO A 119 5.22 18.55 -18.64
N ASN A 120 5.51 19.65 -17.93
CA ASN A 120 6.76 20.43 -18.06
C ASN A 120 7.65 20.33 -16.80
N ALA A 121 7.27 19.46 -15.85
CA ALA A 121 8.01 19.25 -14.62
C ALA A 121 9.09 18.16 -14.82
N PRO A 122 10.01 17.97 -13.82
CA PRO A 122 11.02 16.94 -13.85
C PRO A 122 10.46 15.52 -14.06
N PHE A 123 9.28 15.23 -13.47
CA PHE A 123 8.58 13.98 -13.63
C PHE A 123 7.21 14.18 -14.26
N LYS A 124 6.82 13.28 -15.17
CA LYS A 124 5.49 13.31 -15.79
C LYS A 124 4.40 12.71 -14.90
N SER A 125 4.80 11.90 -13.90
CA SER A 125 3.92 11.25 -12.93
C SER A 125 4.67 10.95 -11.63
N GLY A 126 3.93 10.72 -10.54
CA GLY A 126 4.48 10.18 -9.29
C GLY A 126 5.11 8.81 -9.52
N TYR A 127 4.56 8.00 -10.45
CA TYR A 127 5.14 6.71 -10.81
C TYR A 127 6.58 6.84 -11.34
N GLN A 128 6.87 7.86 -12.17
CA GLN A 128 8.24 8.08 -12.63
C GLN A 128 9.20 8.37 -11.48
N HIS A 129 8.79 9.21 -10.53
CA HIS A 129 9.58 9.45 -9.32
C HIS A 129 9.73 8.18 -8.49
N PHE A 130 8.62 7.46 -8.27
CA PHE A 130 8.61 6.22 -7.47
C PHE A 130 9.61 5.19 -8.01
N ILE A 131 9.59 4.91 -9.31
CA ILE A 131 10.49 3.94 -9.95
C ILE A 131 11.96 4.39 -9.92
N GLN A 132 12.23 5.67 -10.11
CA GLN A 132 13.61 6.16 -10.18
C GLN A 132 14.24 6.31 -8.78
N PHE A 133 13.46 6.75 -7.81
CA PHE A 133 13.93 7.14 -6.47
C PHE A 133 13.10 6.51 -5.37
N GLY A 134 11.80 6.74 -5.33
CA GLY A 134 10.93 6.48 -4.20
C GLY A 134 10.97 5.04 -3.68
N ALA A 135 10.92 4.04 -4.56
CA ALA A 135 11.03 2.64 -4.15
C ALA A 135 12.37 2.31 -3.48
N LYS A 136 13.47 2.96 -3.90
CA LYS A 136 14.80 2.80 -3.29
C LYS A 136 14.95 3.59 -1.99
N GLU A 137 14.19 4.66 -1.84
CA GLU A 137 14.07 5.46 -0.62
C GLU A 137 13.18 4.80 0.44
N GLY A 138 12.53 3.67 0.09
CA GLY A 138 11.61 2.97 0.98
C GLY A 138 10.21 3.59 1.05
N ARG A 139 9.84 4.46 0.08
CA ARG A 139 8.49 5.03 -0.01
C ARG A 139 7.50 3.96 -0.47
N PHE A 140 6.30 3.99 0.08
CA PHE A 140 5.25 3.03 -0.24
C PHE A 140 4.44 3.47 -1.47
N GLY A 141 4.16 2.52 -2.34
CA GLY A 141 3.31 2.74 -3.52
C GLY A 141 1.82 2.54 -3.26
N THR A 142 1.44 1.89 -2.15
CA THR A 142 0.05 1.57 -1.75
C THR A 142 -0.12 1.62 -0.24
N SER A 143 -1.37 1.61 0.24
CA SER A 143 -1.71 1.56 1.67
C SER A 143 -1.31 0.24 2.36
N PHE A 144 -1.10 -0.85 1.63
CA PHE A 144 -0.68 -2.12 2.21
C PHE A 144 0.74 -2.02 2.78
N PHE A 145 0.89 -2.34 4.06
CA PHE A 145 2.16 -2.19 4.77
C PHE A 145 3.06 -3.42 4.58
N GLU A 146 3.65 -3.51 3.40
CA GLU A 146 4.49 -4.62 2.93
C GLU A 146 5.58 -5.08 3.91
N PRO A 147 6.36 -4.18 4.55
CA PRO A 147 7.45 -4.62 5.41
C PRO A 147 6.99 -5.45 6.60
N GLU A 148 5.85 -5.09 7.20
CA GLU A 148 5.31 -5.82 8.33
C GLU A 148 4.73 -7.17 7.90
N TYR A 149 4.01 -7.18 6.78
CA TYR A 149 3.49 -8.44 6.23
C TYR A 149 4.59 -9.45 5.96
N LEU A 150 5.69 -9.06 5.35
CA LEU A 150 6.82 -9.95 5.09
C LEU A 150 7.57 -10.36 6.36
N LYS A 151 7.63 -9.48 7.37
CA LYS A 151 8.22 -9.78 8.68
C LYS A 151 7.41 -10.85 9.43
N GLU A 152 6.07 -10.74 9.38
CA GLU A 152 5.15 -11.69 10.03
C GLU A 152 4.99 -12.99 9.24
N ASN A 153 5.24 -12.94 7.93
CA ASN A 153 5.11 -14.08 7.02
C ASN A 153 6.44 -14.39 6.31
N PRO A 154 7.49 -14.83 7.05
CA PRO A 154 8.82 -15.05 6.49
C PRO A 154 8.86 -16.21 5.46
N ASP A 155 7.86 -17.09 5.45
CA ASP A 155 7.68 -18.14 4.44
C ASP A 155 7.40 -17.58 3.04
N ILE A 156 6.90 -16.34 2.92
CA ILE A 156 6.63 -15.68 1.64
C ILE A 156 7.87 -15.03 1.03
N VAL A 157 8.83 -14.62 1.87
CA VAL A 157 10.04 -13.91 1.44
C VAL A 157 10.82 -14.61 0.32
N PRO A 158 11.04 -15.96 0.34
CA PRO A 158 11.72 -16.65 -0.75
C PRO A 158 11.01 -16.53 -2.10
N PHE A 159 9.68 -16.50 -2.12
CA PHE A 159 8.89 -16.37 -3.35
C PHE A 159 8.99 -14.96 -3.93
N VAL A 160 9.03 -13.93 -3.09
CA VAL A 160 9.26 -12.55 -3.52
C VAL A 160 10.69 -12.38 -4.05
N ASN A 161 11.68 -12.94 -3.35
CA ASN A 161 13.09 -12.86 -3.75
C ASN A 161 13.38 -13.61 -5.06
N SER A 162 12.68 -14.71 -5.33
CA SER A 162 12.82 -15.47 -6.57
C SER A 162 12.03 -14.89 -7.75
N GLY A 163 11.23 -13.83 -7.54
CA GLY A 163 10.35 -13.27 -8.57
C GLY A 163 9.13 -14.15 -8.91
N ALA A 164 8.88 -15.21 -8.15
CA ALA A 164 7.66 -16.01 -8.27
C ALA A 164 6.41 -15.21 -7.85
N LEU A 165 6.60 -14.31 -6.89
CA LEU A 165 5.66 -13.24 -6.52
C LEU A 165 6.36 -11.89 -6.69
N ARG A 166 5.61 -10.86 -7.09
CA ARG A 166 6.16 -9.49 -7.16
C ARG A 166 6.42 -8.93 -5.77
N THR A 167 5.45 -9.14 -4.86
CA THR A 167 5.42 -8.57 -3.52
C THR A 167 4.69 -9.51 -2.55
N GLY A 168 4.82 -9.27 -1.25
CA GLY A 168 3.98 -9.89 -0.22
C GLY A 168 2.51 -9.48 -0.38
N ARG A 169 2.25 -8.24 -0.84
CA ARG A 169 0.90 -7.78 -1.17
C ARG A 169 0.26 -8.64 -2.26
N GLU A 170 0.99 -9.01 -3.31
CA GLU A 170 0.48 -9.92 -4.34
C GLU A 170 0.07 -11.27 -3.74
N HIS A 171 0.91 -11.82 -2.85
CA HIS A 171 0.54 -13.04 -2.11
C HIS A 171 -0.74 -12.83 -1.31
N TYR A 172 -0.81 -11.75 -0.53
CA TYR A 172 -1.96 -11.48 0.31
C TYR A 172 -3.26 -11.38 -0.50
N LEU A 173 -3.27 -10.60 -1.58
CA LEU A 173 -4.46 -10.42 -2.40
C LEU A 173 -4.90 -11.68 -3.14
N ASN A 174 -3.97 -12.56 -3.53
CA ASN A 174 -4.29 -13.77 -4.27
C ASN A 174 -4.64 -14.95 -3.35
N PHE A 175 -4.01 -15.04 -2.19
CA PHE A 175 -4.08 -16.19 -1.29
C PHE A 175 -4.37 -15.77 0.15
N GLY A 176 -3.48 -15.00 0.77
CA GLY A 176 -3.45 -14.71 2.19
C GLY A 176 -4.72 -14.09 2.75
N LYS A 177 -5.44 -13.27 1.98
CA LYS A 177 -6.72 -12.68 2.40
C LYS A 177 -7.82 -13.71 2.69
N ASN A 178 -7.68 -14.95 2.18
CA ASN A 178 -8.61 -16.06 2.43
C ASN A 178 -8.08 -17.02 3.52
N GLU A 179 -6.91 -16.73 4.09
CA GLU A 179 -6.26 -17.51 5.13
C GLU A 179 -6.46 -16.80 6.50
N PRO A 180 -7.28 -17.37 7.43
CA PRO A 180 -7.55 -16.71 8.72
C PRO A 180 -6.30 -16.45 9.58
N SER A 181 -5.21 -17.17 9.31
CA SER A 181 -3.92 -17.02 10.02
C SER A 181 -3.05 -15.89 9.50
N ARG A 182 -3.42 -15.23 8.40
CA ARG A 182 -2.66 -14.13 7.80
C ARG A 182 -3.27 -12.78 8.22
N SER A 183 -2.43 -11.97 8.81
CA SER A 183 -2.77 -10.58 9.14
C SER A 183 -2.26 -9.62 8.08
N ALA A 184 -2.90 -8.46 7.95
CA ALA A 184 -2.43 -7.38 7.10
C ALA A 184 -2.65 -6.03 7.76
N THR A 185 -1.71 -5.10 7.57
CA THR A 185 -1.81 -3.72 8.03
C THR A 185 -1.99 -2.80 6.82
N PHE A 186 -2.92 -1.87 6.92
CA PHE A 186 -3.18 -0.82 5.94
C PHE A 186 -2.93 0.54 6.59
N VAL A 187 -2.11 1.36 5.94
CA VAL A 187 -1.68 2.66 6.47
C VAL A 187 -2.10 3.79 5.55
N GLY A 188 -2.41 4.93 6.15
CA GLY A 188 -2.74 6.17 5.45
C GLY A 188 -1.53 7.04 5.14
N SER A 189 -1.81 8.30 4.92
CA SER A 189 -0.86 9.36 4.59
C SER A 189 -1.00 10.53 5.57
N ARG A 190 -0.44 11.69 5.23
CA ARG A 190 -0.66 12.98 5.94
C ARG A 190 -1.87 13.76 5.39
N SER A 191 -2.77 13.08 4.73
CA SER A 191 -3.95 13.66 4.07
C SER A 191 -5.16 12.82 4.39
N ASN A 192 -6.35 13.30 4.04
CA ASN A 192 -7.57 12.51 4.20
C ASN A 192 -7.52 11.26 3.32
N ASP A 193 -7.62 10.11 3.92
CA ASP A 193 -7.55 8.80 3.28
C ASP A 193 -8.85 8.01 3.40
N ILE A 194 -9.06 7.08 2.47
CA ILE A 194 -10.08 6.03 2.56
C ILE A 194 -9.34 4.70 2.54
N LEU A 195 -9.26 4.05 3.69
CA LEU A 195 -8.65 2.73 3.82
C LEU A 195 -9.74 1.66 3.93
N THR A 196 -9.57 0.59 3.17
CA THR A 196 -10.47 -0.56 3.21
C THR A 196 -9.67 -1.80 3.60
N GLY A 197 -10.04 -2.41 4.71
CA GLY A 197 -9.54 -3.72 5.12
C GLY A 197 -9.99 -4.80 4.13
N VAL A 198 -9.14 -5.77 3.89
CA VAL A 198 -9.41 -6.88 2.97
C VAL A 198 -8.95 -8.16 3.62
N GLY A 199 -9.81 -9.16 3.71
CA GLY A 199 -9.43 -10.50 4.17
C GLY A 199 -10.40 -11.06 5.19
N VAL A 200 -10.19 -12.32 5.57
CA VAL A 200 -10.92 -13.05 6.61
C VAL A 200 -10.07 -13.25 7.88
N GLY A 201 -8.78 -12.92 7.82
CA GLY A 201 -7.88 -12.84 8.96
C GLY A 201 -7.93 -11.47 9.61
N ASN A 202 -7.01 -11.22 10.55
CA ASN A 202 -6.95 -9.94 11.24
C ASN A 202 -6.41 -8.84 10.32
N THR A 203 -7.09 -7.71 10.25
CA THR A 203 -6.57 -6.51 9.59
C THR A 203 -6.42 -5.36 10.59
N GLU A 204 -5.39 -4.54 10.37
CA GLU A 204 -5.17 -3.33 11.13
C GLU A 204 -5.27 -2.11 10.21
N LEU A 205 -6.08 -1.13 10.59
CA LEU A 205 -6.30 0.09 9.81
C LEU A 205 -5.77 1.30 10.59
N ILE A 206 -4.75 1.94 10.04
CA ILE A 206 -4.05 3.09 10.61
C ILE A 206 -4.18 4.26 9.65
N GLY A 207 -5.07 5.20 9.88
CA GLY A 207 -5.35 6.30 8.94
C GLY A 207 -4.19 7.28 8.74
N VAL A 208 -3.17 7.25 9.59
CA VAL A 208 -2.04 8.18 9.56
C VAL A 208 -0.82 7.58 8.84
N GLU A 209 0.14 8.45 8.48
CA GLU A 209 1.37 8.04 7.83
C GLU A 209 2.26 7.21 8.77
N VAL A 210 2.72 6.08 8.26
CA VAL A 210 3.61 5.15 8.96
C VAL A 210 4.83 4.84 8.08
N GLY A 211 6.00 4.96 8.67
CA GLY A 211 7.28 4.58 8.06
C GLY A 211 7.92 3.38 8.76
N ILE A 212 9.17 3.13 8.39
CA ILE A 212 10.03 2.10 8.99
C ILE A 212 11.31 2.76 9.49
N ASP A 213 11.66 2.51 10.74
CA ASP A 213 12.94 2.94 11.30
C ASP A 213 14.12 2.11 10.71
N PRO A 214 15.40 2.53 10.87
CA PRO A 214 16.54 1.78 10.36
C PRO A 214 16.70 0.36 10.94
N ARG A 215 15.92 0.00 11.96
CA ARG A 215 15.90 -1.34 12.57
C ARG A 215 14.76 -2.21 12.04
N GLY A 216 13.94 -1.66 11.11
CA GLY A 216 12.78 -2.37 10.56
C GLY A 216 11.54 -2.35 11.44
N ASN A 217 11.44 -1.41 12.40
CA ASN A 217 10.25 -1.27 13.22
C ASN A 217 9.35 -0.16 12.69
N ARG A 218 8.04 -0.31 12.95
CA ARG A 218 7.03 0.69 12.63
C ARG A 218 7.34 2.02 13.33
N GLN A 219 7.25 3.12 12.58
CA GLN A 219 7.41 4.48 13.06
C GLN A 219 6.23 5.33 12.57
N TYR A 220 5.57 6.05 13.46
CA TYR A 220 4.47 6.94 13.09
C TYR A 220 5.02 8.29 12.66
N GLU A 221 4.72 8.69 11.43
CA GLU A 221 5.24 9.91 10.78
C GLU A 221 4.22 11.07 10.83
N SER A 222 2.91 10.76 11.03
CA SER A 222 1.86 11.73 11.36
C SER A 222 0.98 11.22 12.50
N PHE A 223 0.12 12.10 13.04
CA PHE A 223 -0.76 11.81 14.16
C PHE A 223 -2.22 12.22 13.89
N GLY A 224 -2.59 12.49 12.66
CA GLY A 224 -3.96 12.72 12.23
C GLY A 224 -4.49 14.13 12.52
N THR A 225 -3.66 15.10 12.91
CA THR A 225 -4.11 16.47 13.14
C THR A 225 -4.49 17.13 11.82
N ASN A 226 -5.74 17.58 11.70
CA ASN A 226 -6.41 18.07 10.48
C ASN A 226 -6.60 16.99 9.38
N GLU A 227 -6.53 15.72 9.73
CA GLU A 227 -6.82 14.61 8.84
C GLU A 227 -8.23 14.07 9.16
N PHE A 228 -9.00 13.76 8.10
CA PHE A 228 -10.35 13.21 8.20
C PHE A 228 -10.40 11.93 7.38
N ASP A 229 -10.09 10.82 8.03
CA ASP A 229 -9.95 9.54 7.37
C ASP A 229 -11.23 8.72 7.45
N VAL A 230 -11.40 7.82 6.48
CA VAL A 230 -12.46 6.82 6.49
C VAL A 230 -11.80 5.44 6.55
N LEU A 231 -12.05 4.72 7.63
CA LEU A 231 -11.53 3.38 7.86
C LEU A 231 -12.68 2.39 7.72
N ILE A 232 -12.59 1.49 6.73
CA ILE A 232 -13.67 0.55 6.39
C ILE A 232 -13.20 -0.86 6.73
N GLY A 233 -13.89 -1.51 7.67
CA GLY A 233 -13.59 -2.88 8.10
C GLY A 233 -13.79 -3.92 7.02
N SER A 234 -13.06 -5.02 7.15
CA SER A 234 -13.10 -6.22 6.33
C SER A 234 -14.22 -7.18 6.80
N PRO A 235 -14.40 -8.35 6.15
CA PRO A 235 -15.22 -9.42 6.73
C PRO A 235 -14.57 -10.19 7.89
N GLY A 236 -13.27 -10.00 8.13
CA GLY A 236 -12.52 -10.60 9.24
C GLY A 236 -12.54 -9.74 10.49
N ALA A 237 -11.69 -10.07 11.47
CA ALA A 237 -11.50 -9.23 12.64
C ALA A 237 -10.61 -8.03 12.30
N ASP A 238 -11.07 -6.83 12.61
CA ASP A 238 -10.36 -5.60 12.31
C ASP A 238 -9.93 -4.86 13.59
N THR A 239 -8.78 -4.19 13.54
CA THR A 239 -8.34 -3.26 14.58
C THR A 239 -8.23 -1.86 13.99
N PHE A 240 -9.09 -0.97 14.44
CA PHE A 240 -9.06 0.45 14.06
C PHE A 240 -8.18 1.21 15.04
N VAL A 241 -7.10 1.81 14.57
CA VAL A 241 -6.09 2.43 15.41
C VAL A 241 -6.38 3.91 15.62
N LEU A 242 -6.78 4.28 16.84
CA LEU A 242 -6.99 5.66 17.29
C LEU A 242 -5.99 6.08 18.37
N GLY A 243 -5.06 5.20 18.72
CA GLY A 243 -4.01 5.47 19.67
C GLY A 243 -2.80 4.60 19.42
N VAL A 244 -1.62 5.17 19.52
CA VAL A 244 -0.36 4.51 19.16
C VAL A 244 0.54 4.30 20.36
N PRO A 245 1.31 3.19 20.39
CA PRO A 245 2.23 2.88 21.47
C PRO A 245 3.46 3.79 21.46
N ALA A 246 4.23 3.75 22.54
CA ALA A 246 5.59 4.23 22.53
C ALA A 246 6.44 3.35 21.60
N THR A 247 7.16 3.96 20.70
CA THR A 247 8.11 3.32 19.78
C THR A 247 9.45 4.03 19.83
N ALA A 248 10.44 3.52 19.10
CA ALA A 248 11.76 4.16 19.03
C ALA A 248 11.69 5.62 18.48
N GLY A 249 10.74 5.89 17.57
CA GLY A 249 10.50 7.24 17.03
C GLY A 249 9.44 8.03 17.79
N ASN A 250 8.56 7.35 18.52
CA ASN A 250 7.51 7.93 19.35
C ASN A 250 7.70 7.50 20.81
N VAL A 251 8.34 8.32 21.61
CA VAL A 251 8.75 7.98 23.01
C VAL A 251 7.60 7.94 24.00
N THR A 252 6.42 8.46 23.64
CA THR A 252 5.22 8.43 24.49
C THR A 252 4.05 7.86 23.71
N PRO A 253 3.21 7.01 24.35
CA PRO A 253 1.95 6.63 23.74
C PRO A 253 1.11 7.88 23.45
N THR A 254 0.51 7.95 22.26
CA THR A 254 -0.16 9.16 21.78
C THR A 254 -1.52 8.82 21.19
N PRO A 255 -2.62 9.54 21.55
CA PRO A 255 -3.85 9.47 20.78
C PRO A 255 -3.64 10.02 19.37
N LEU A 256 -4.28 9.40 18.38
CA LEU A 256 -4.37 9.95 17.03
C LEU A 256 -5.52 10.96 16.94
N TYR A 257 -5.49 11.81 15.93
CA TYR A 257 -6.54 12.78 15.58
C TYR A 257 -6.82 13.87 16.62
N LEU A 258 -5.86 14.14 17.51
CA LEU A 258 -6.01 15.26 18.45
C LEU A 258 -6.14 16.60 17.73
N GLY A 259 -7.02 17.47 18.25
CA GLY A 259 -7.31 18.78 17.69
C GLY A 259 -8.41 18.72 16.62
N ASN A 260 -8.09 19.12 15.38
CA ASN A 260 -9.10 19.21 14.31
C ASN A 260 -8.99 18.03 13.33
N GLY A 261 -8.92 16.81 13.86
CA GLY A 261 -8.89 15.59 13.05
C GLY A 261 -9.90 14.55 13.55
N GLN A 262 -10.22 13.54 12.74
CA GLN A 262 -11.07 12.44 13.20
C GLN A 262 -11.00 11.28 12.18
N ALA A 263 -11.11 10.03 12.67
CA ALA A 263 -11.40 8.87 11.85
C ALA A 263 -12.91 8.59 11.81
N THR A 264 -13.44 8.27 10.63
CA THR A 264 -14.78 7.72 10.46
C THR A 264 -14.66 6.22 10.23
N ILE A 265 -15.22 5.42 11.13
CA ILE A 265 -15.15 3.95 11.10
C ILE A 265 -16.46 3.43 10.53
N ARG A 266 -16.32 2.56 9.49
CA ARG A 266 -17.44 1.88 8.81
C ARG A 266 -17.29 0.38 8.87
N ASN A 267 -18.40 -0.32 8.77
CA ASN A 267 -18.50 -1.78 8.84
C ASN A 267 -17.91 -2.35 10.15
N PHE A 268 -18.06 -1.64 11.27
CA PHE A 268 -17.61 -2.13 12.57
C PHE A 268 -18.50 -3.28 13.06
N ASP A 269 -17.90 -4.47 13.22
CA ASP A 269 -18.55 -5.65 13.78
C ASP A 269 -18.19 -5.81 15.27
N ILE A 270 -19.17 -5.55 16.15
CA ILE A 270 -18.99 -5.61 17.61
C ILE A 270 -18.56 -7.01 18.12
N GLU A 271 -18.77 -8.07 17.34
CA GLU A 271 -18.42 -9.43 17.76
C GLU A 271 -16.95 -9.76 17.48
N ASN A 272 -16.32 -9.06 16.52
CA ASN A 272 -14.99 -9.42 16.03
C ASN A 272 -14.00 -8.26 15.99
N ASP A 273 -14.48 -6.99 15.94
CA ASP A 273 -13.61 -5.84 15.73
C ASP A 273 -13.22 -5.14 17.02
N PHE A 274 -12.07 -4.47 16.94
CA PHE A 274 -11.51 -3.72 18.06
C PHE A 274 -11.13 -2.31 17.66
N ILE A 275 -11.15 -1.41 18.64
CA ILE A 275 -10.56 -0.08 18.53
C ILE A 275 -9.38 -0.01 19.48
N GLN A 276 -8.21 0.31 18.97
CA GLN A 276 -7.03 0.55 19.79
C GLN A 276 -6.98 2.01 20.22
N LEU A 277 -6.93 2.21 21.53
CA LEU A 277 -6.84 3.51 22.18
C LEU A 277 -5.52 3.64 22.95
N GLN A 278 -5.05 4.88 23.12
CA GLN A 278 -3.90 5.19 23.96
C GLN A 278 -4.30 5.14 25.45
N GLY A 279 -3.40 4.67 26.30
CA GLY A 279 -3.56 4.64 27.76
C GLY A 279 -3.75 3.23 28.29
N THR A 280 -4.39 3.14 29.44
CA THR A 280 -4.59 1.88 30.19
C THR A 280 -6.02 1.68 30.64
N SER A 281 -6.92 2.63 30.37
CA SER A 281 -8.29 2.59 30.89
C SER A 281 -9.25 3.34 29.97
N LEU A 282 -10.39 2.73 29.71
CA LEU A 282 -11.53 3.36 29.03
C LEU A 282 -12.07 4.60 29.79
N SER A 283 -11.81 4.70 31.07
CA SER A 283 -12.21 5.90 31.88
C SER A 283 -11.53 7.19 31.39
N SER A 284 -10.50 7.14 30.59
CA SER A 284 -9.84 8.30 29.95
C SER A 284 -10.61 8.86 28.77
N TYR A 285 -11.67 8.19 28.35
CA TYR A 285 -12.45 8.52 27.15
C TYR A 285 -13.93 8.72 27.48
N ASN A 286 -14.64 9.41 26.59
CA ASN A 286 -16.08 9.49 26.54
C ASN A 286 -16.57 8.77 25.29
N LEU A 287 -17.51 7.84 25.46
CA LEU A 287 -18.26 7.23 24.37
C LEU A 287 -19.63 7.88 24.33
N ALA A 288 -19.91 8.68 23.32
CA ALA A 288 -21.10 9.51 23.25
C ALA A 288 -21.92 9.24 21.97
N PRO A 289 -23.18 8.77 22.06
CA PRO A 289 -24.04 8.70 20.90
C PRO A 289 -24.30 10.08 20.30
N VAL A 290 -24.13 10.20 18.98
CA VAL A 290 -24.39 11.42 18.21
C VAL A 290 -25.22 11.05 16.98
N GLY A 291 -26.50 11.31 17.04
CA GLY A 291 -27.45 10.80 16.04
C GLY A 291 -27.45 9.27 16.03
N ASN A 292 -27.19 8.66 14.88
CA ASN A 292 -27.08 7.21 14.73
C ASN A 292 -25.66 6.67 14.96
N ASN A 293 -24.69 7.52 15.29
CA ASN A 293 -23.29 7.17 15.37
C ASN A 293 -22.80 7.16 16.83
N LEU A 294 -21.67 6.49 17.08
CA LEU A 294 -20.96 6.55 18.35
C LEU A 294 -19.67 7.36 18.20
N SER A 295 -19.54 8.44 18.95
CA SER A 295 -18.33 9.26 18.99
C SER A 295 -17.41 8.80 20.12
N ILE A 296 -16.13 8.62 19.80
CA ILE A 296 -15.04 8.30 20.74
C ILE A 296 -14.26 9.57 20.96
N GLN A 297 -14.28 10.08 22.21
CA GLN A 297 -13.71 11.37 22.56
C GLN A 297 -12.73 11.25 23.73
N THR A 298 -11.74 12.10 23.77
CA THR A 298 -10.96 12.32 25.00
C THR A 298 -11.85 12.92 26.09
N ARG A 299 -11.39 12.89 27.33
CA ARG A 299 -12.11 13.59 28.43
C ARG A 299 -12.20 15.11 28.23
N ALA A 300 -11.31 15.69 27.42
CA ALA A 300 -11.37 17.10 27.05
C ALA A 300 -12.41 17.41 25.97
N GLY A 301 -13.06 16.38 25.41
CA GLY A 301 -14.09 16.53 24.37
C GLY A 301 -13.54 16.49 22.93
N ASP A 302 -12.28 16.18 22.75
CA ASP A 302 -11.63 16.06 21.45
C ASP A 302 -12.06 14.74 20.77
N VAL A 303 -12.62 14.80 19.59
CA VAL A 303 -13.15 13.62 18.86
C VAL A 303 -12.00 12.92 18.14
N LEU A 304 -11.72 11.68 18.48
CA LEU A 304 -10.71 10.87 17.82
C LEU A 304 -11.31 10.03 16.69
N GLY A 305 -12.53 9.53 16.90
CA GLY A 305 -13.19 8.68 15.91
C GLY A 305 -14.71 8.66 16.09
N VAL A 306 -15.37 8.30 14.99
CA VAL A 306 -16.83 8.15 14.92
C VAL A 306 -17.16 6.82 14.25
N ILE A 307 -17.90 5.94 14.93
CA ILE A 307 -18.41 4.69 14.36
C ILE A 307 -19.78 4.97 13.73
N GLU A 308 -19.87 4.87 12.41
CA GLU A 308 -21.14 5.02 11.68
C GLU A 308 -22.14 3.90 12.09
N GLY A 309 -23.37 4.27 12.40
CA GLY A 309 -24.41 3.34 12.84
C GLY A 309 -24.22 2.82 14.28
N GLY A 310 -23.18 3.24 14.99
CA GLY A 310 -22.74 2.69 16.27
C GLY A 310 -23.45 3.23 17.53
N ALA A 311 -24.51 4.05 17.42
CA ALA A 311 -25.12 4.73 18.59
C ALA A 311 -25.52 3.81 19.75
N ASN A 312 -25.83 2.55 19.46
CA ASN A 312 -26.27 1.56 20.46
C ASN A 312 -25.17 0.56 20.86
N LEU A 313 -23.93 0.73 20.38
CA LEU A 313 -22.83 -0.17 20.72
C LEU A 313 -22.40 0.04 22.17
N GLY A 314 -22.24 -1.06 22.88
CA GLY A 314 -21.77 -1.11 24.26
C GLY A 314 -20.30 -1.48 24.36
N LEU A 315 -19.41 -0.68 23.77
CA LEU A 315 -17.98 -0.97 23.77
C LEU A 315 -17.42 -1.01 25.20
N ILE A 316 -16.66 -2.04 25.49
CA ILE A 316 -16.03 -2.26 26.79
C ILE A 316 -14.52 -2.47 26.64
N PHE A 317 -13.79 -2.31 27.73
CA PHE A 317 -12.37 -2.66 27.79
C PHE A 317 -12.20 -4.16 27.56
N GLN A 318 -11.36 -4.54 26.61
CA GLN A 318 -11.05 -5.92 26.31
C GLN A 318 -9.70 -6.32 26.92
N GLU A 319 -8.61 -5.69 26.50
CA GLU A 319 -7.28 -6.02 26.99
C GLU A 319 -6.31 -4.83 26.90
N SER A 320 -5.20 -4.92 27.65
CA SER A 320 -4.08 -3.99 27.56
C SER A 320 -2.95 -4.60 26.75
N ASN A 321 -2.45 -3.86 25.78
CA ASN A 321 -1.31 -4.31 24.95
C ASN A 321 0.05 -4.21 25.68
N GLY A 322 0.08 -3.67 26.92
CA GLY A 322 1.31 -3.56 27.71
C GLY A 322 2.32 -2.51 27.20
N ASN A 323 2.01 -1.79 26.13
CA ASN A 323 2.86 -0.80 25.47
C ASN A 323 2.30 0.63 25.55
N GLY A 324 1.33 0.86 26.44
CA GLY A 324 0.63 2.14 26.62
C GLY A 324 -0.58 2.30 25.72
N THR A 325 -1.10 1.21 25.16
CA THR A 325 -2.38 1.13 24.45
C THR A 325 -3.25 0.00 24.97
N PHE A 326 -4.54 0.05 24.69
CA PHE A 326 -5.52 -0.99 25.03
C PHE A 326 -6.59 -1.10 23.96
N LEU A 327 -7.28 -2.23 23.94
CA LEU A 327 -8.38 -2.51 23.01
C LEU A 327 -9.73 -2.36 23.68
N ILE A 328 -10.69 -1.85 22.91
CA ILE A 328 -12.13 -1.88 23.23
C ILE A 328 -12.88 -2.52 22.06
N GLY A 329 -13.96 -3.25 22.36
CA GLY A 329 -14.82 -3.89 21.37
C GLY A 329 -16.16 -4.25 21.97
#